data_dd35e228d5b964eaf4440b1e9bc697f3
#
_entry.id   dd35e228d5b964eaf4440b1e9bc697f3
#
_cell.length_a   1.000
_cell.length_b   1.000
_cell.length_c   1.000
_cell.angle_alpha   90.00
_cell.angle_beta   90.00
_cell.angle_gamma   90.00
#
_symmetry.space_group_name_H-M   'P 1'
#
loop_
_entity.id
_entity.type
_entity.pdbx_description
1 polymer ?
#
loop_
_entity_poly.entity_id
_entity_poly.type
_entity_poly.pdbx_seq_one_letter_code
_entity_poly.pdbx_strand_id
1 'polypeptide(L)'
;HPKAILPFARQMFAFGHHEMGKEVCVEFERIMGSRQDLDEETRSWLMGTYELLLCYAEYNDLSVMLPHIHKTKKLLENRKALIPWPDTGLNDSLSLLYMYHRKAGELENETRLFSEYNPLYSSLIGGRLDGADLIMQAERLYVTGAFQEAEIEVYKALLVIHRDKQWHTWLCAVMLQIRIALARGNWHTIEHLLGEVE
;
A
#
# COMPACT_ATOMS: atom_id res chain seq x y z
N HIS A 1 -0.59 -26.50 10.57
CA HIS A 1 -1.98 -26.01 10.54
C HIS A 1 -2.07 -24.76 9.65
N PRO A 2 -2.99 -24.67 8.68
CA PRO A 2 -3.04 -23.56 7.72
C PRO A 2 -3.01 -22.17 8.37
N LYS A 3 -3.68 -21.97 9.51
CA LYS A 3 -3.70 -20.70 10.24
C LYS A 3 -2.34 -20.26 10.79
N ALA A 4 -1.40 -21.17 10.98
CA ALA A 4 -0.06 -20.84 11.47
C ALA A 4 0.93 -20.54 10.32
N ILE A 5 0.69 -21.11 9.15
CA ILE A 5 1.58 -20.97 7.99
C ILE A 5 1.58 -19.54 7.43
N LEU A 6 0.40 -18.93 7.28
CA LEU A 6 0.28 -17.59 6.68
C LEU A 6 0.98 -16.50 7.49
N PRO A 7 0.83 -16.41 8.84
CA PRO A 7 1.60 -15.47 9.64
C PRO A 7 3.11 -15.70 9.55
N PHE A 8 3.55 -16.96 9.45
CA PHE A 8 4.96 -17.31 9.30
C PHE A 8 5.50 -16.84 7.93
N ALA A 9 4.81 -17.13 6.84
CA ALA A 9 5.18 -16.66 5.50
C ALA A 9 5.29 -15.13 5.45
N ARG A 10 4.34 -14.41 6.09
CA ARG A 10 4.40 -12.96 6.19
C ARG A 10 5.67 -12.48 6.89
N GLN A 11 6.06 -13.13 7.99
CA GLN A 11 7.31 -12.76 8.68
C GLN A 11 8.53 -12.96 7.78
N MET A 12 8.55 -14.03 6.98
CA MET A 12 9.64 -14.26 6.02
C MET A 12 9.75 -13.10 5.02
N PHE A 13 8.64 -12.66 4.44
CA PHE A 13 8.64 -11.49 3.56
C PHE A 13 9.07 -10.21 4.28
N ALA A 14 8.56 -9.97 5.49
CA ALA A 14 8.89 -8.78 6.28
C ALA A 14 10.38 -8.70 6.64
N PHE A 15 11.05 -9.83 6.82
CA PHE A 15 12.49 -9.90 7.10
C PHE A 15 13.36 -10.06 5.84
N GLY A 16 12.78 -9.94 4.64
CA GLY A 16 13.51 -10.03 3.38
C GLY A 16 13.86 -11.46 2.94
N HIS A 17 13.33 -12.49 3.60
CA HIS A 17 13.53 -13.90 3.22
C HIS A 17 12.50 -14.32 2.14
N HIS A 18 12.51 -13.63 0.99
CA HIS A 18 11.49 -13.77 -0.04
C HIS A 18 11.37 -15.22 -0.58
N GLU A 19 12.48 -15.88 -0.87
CA GLU A 19 12.46 -17.25 -1.41
C GLU A 19 11.83 -18.24 -0.40
N MET A 20 12.23 -18.15 0.86
CA MET A 20 11.62 -18.96 1.92
C MET A 20 10.14 -18.65 2.11
N GLY A 21 9.75 -17.39 2.02
CA GLY A 21 8.35 -16.97 2.05
C GLY A 21 7.53 -17.60 0.92
N LYS A 22 8.08 -17.63 -0.31
CA LYS A 22 7.46 -18.28 -1.47
C LYS A 22 7.34 -19.80 -1.30
N GLU A 23 8.37 -20.48 -0.79
CA GLU A 23 8.32 -21.91 -0.47
C GLU A 23 7.20 -22.23 0.53
N VAL A 24 7.06 -21.41 1.56
CA VAL A 24 5.98 -21.55 2.55
C VAL A 24 4.60 -21.33 1.91
N CYS A 25 4.49 -20.42 0.95
CA CYS A 25 3.26 -20.20 0.17
C CYS A 25 2.90 -21.44 -0.66
N VAL A 26 3.85 -22.07 -1.33
CA VAL A 26 3.65 -23.31 -2.08
C VAL A 26 3.18 -24.43 -1.16
N GLU A 27 3.78 -24.56 0.01
CA GLU A 27 3.35 -25.57 0.99
C GLU A 27 1.93 -25.29 1.53
N PHE A 28 1.56 -24.03 1.71
CA PHE A 28 0.20 -23.67 2.06
C PHE A 28 -0.80 -24.12 0.99
N GLU A 29 -0.54 -23.88 -0.29
CA GLU A 29 -1.40 -24.35 -1.40
C GLU A 29 -1.55 -25.87 -1.40
N ARG A 30 -0.44 -26.59 -1.24
CA ARG A 30 -0.44 -28.05 -1.15
C ARG A 30 -1.34 -28.56 0.00
N ILE A 31 -1.23 -27.95 1.17
CA ILE A 31 -2.06 -28.28 2.33
C ILE A 31 -3.53 -27.96 2.05
N MET A 32 -3.84 -26.79 1.50
CA MET A 32 -5.21 -26.40 1.18
C MET A 32 -5.86 -27.33 0.15
N GLY A 33 -5.08 -27.81 -0.81
CA GLY A 33 -5.54 -28.81 -1.80
C GLY A 33 -5.92 -30.15 -1.18
N SER A 34 -5.27 -30.56 -0.09
CA SER A 34 -5.54 -31.81 0.62
C SER A 34 -6.66 -31.72 1.67
N ARG A 35 -7.04 -30.52 2.09
CA ARG A 35 -8.02 -30.29 3.17
C ARG A 35 -9.44 -30.20 2.62
N GLN A 36 -10.13 -31.35 2.53
CA GLN A 36 -11.55 -31.42 2.16
C GLN A 36 -12.50 -31.24 3.35
N ASP A 37 -11.96 -31.23 4.57
CA ASP A 37 -12.68 -31.11 5.83
C ASP A 37 -13.00 -29.67 6.22
N LEU A 38 -12.50 -28.69 5.49
CA LEU A 38 -12.77 -27.29 5.74
C LEU A 38 -14.12 -26.88 5.12
N ASP A 39 -14.95 -26.19 5.91
CA ASP A 39 -16.12 -25.51 5.39
C ASP A 39 -15.73 -24.40 4.41
N GLU A 40 -16.67 -24.05 3.52
CA GLU A 40 -16.42 -23.07 2.44
C GLU A 40 -16.05 -21.68 2.99
N GLU A 41 -16.64 -21.29 4.11
CA GLU A 41 -16.36 -20.01 4.74
C GLU A 41 -14.92 -19.92 5.25
N THR A 42 -14.47 -20.96 5.96
CA THR A 42 -13.08 -21.06 6.46
C THR A 42 -12.09 -21.14 5.30
N ARG A 43 -12.41 -21.90 4.26
CA ARG A 43 -11.59 -22.01 3.06
C ARG A 43 -11.44 -20.66 2.37
N SER A 44 -12.54 -19.96 2.12
CA SER A 44 -12.56 -18.65 1.49
C SER A 44 -11.75 -17.62 2.28
N TRP A 45 -11.90 -17.61 3.61
CA TRP A 45 -11.14 -16.73 4.50
C TRP A 45 -9.63 -16.99 4.47
N LEU A 46 -9.21 -18.25 4.50
CA LEU A 46 -7.79 -18.62 4.42
C LEU A 46 -7.21 -18.27 3.04
N MET A 47 -7.94 -18.57 1.96
CA MET A 47 -7.50 -18.24 0.60
C MET A 47 -7.47 -16.72 0.36
N GLY A 48 -8.43 -15.96 0.89
CA GLY A 48 -8.41 -14.50 0.81
C GLY A 48 -7.22 -13.90 1.57
N THR A 49 -6.88 -14.46 2.74
CA THR A 49 -5.67 -14.07 3.48
C THR A 49 -4.39 -14.43 2.72
N TYR A 50 -4.38 -15.58 2.04
CA TYR A 50 -3.28 -16.02 1.20
C TYR A 50 -3.06 -15.10 0.00
N GLU A 51 -4.11 -14.75 -0.74
CA GLU A 51 -4.03 -13.80 -1.87
C GLU A 51 -3.48 -12.45 -1.42
N LEU A 52 -3.88 -11.99 -0.24
CA LEU A 52 -3.33 -10.77 0.35
C LEU A 52 -1.84 -10.90 0.65
N LEU A 53 -1.39 -12.06 1.13
CA LEU A 53 0.02 -12.34 1.39
C LEU A 53 0.85 -12.32 0.09
N LEU A 54 0.28 -12.77 -1.04
CA LEU A 54 0.97 -12.72 -2.33
C LEU A 54 1.25 -11.28 -2.79
N CYS A 55 0.44 -10.29 -2.39
CA CYS A 55 0.79 -8.88 -2.62
C CYS A 55 2.14 -8.50 -1.99
N TYR A 56 2.52 -9.12 -0.86
CA TYR A 56 3.85 -8.89 -0.26
C TYR A 56 4.96 -9.65 -0.99
N ALA A 57 4.66 -10.85 -1.49
CA ALA A 57 5.63 -11.64 -2.26
C ALA A 57 6.06 -10.93 -3.55
N GLU A 58 5.13 -10.22 -4.15
CA GLU A 58 5.32 -9.44 -5.39
C GLU A 58 5.47 -7.94 -5.09
N TYR A 59 6.09 -7.62 -3.97
CA TYR A 59 6.24 -6.29 -3.41
C TYR A 59 6.60 -5.22 -4.45
N ASN A 60 5.79 -4.17 -4.49
CA ASN A 60 5.92 -3.00 -5.35
C ASN A 60 5.74 -3.25 -6.87
N ASP A 61 5.35 -4.42 -7.31
CA ASP A 61 4.88 -4.64 -8.68
C ASP A 61 3.35 -4.58 -8.74
N LEU A 62 2.82 -3.38 -9.00
CA LEU A 62 1.38 -3.14 -9.03
C LEU A 62 0.66 -3.98 -10.09
N SER A 63 1.31 -4.33 -11.19
CA SER A 63 0.70 -5.13 -12.25
C SER A 63 0.41 -6.56 -11.79
N VAL A 64 1.22 -7.07 -10.87
CA VAL A 64 1.07 -8.41 -10.25
C VAL A 64 0.23 -8.32 -8.96
N MET A 65 0.41 -7.27 -8.16
CA MET A 65 -0.33 -7.08 -6.90
C MET A 65 -1.83 -6.85 -7.12
N LEU A 66 -2.22 -6.13 -8.17
CA LEU A 66 -3.61 -5.76 -8.41
C LEU A 66 -4.56 -6.96 -8.61
N PRO A 67 -4.24 -7.99 -9.40
CA PRO A 67 -5.04 -9.21 -9.46
C PRO A 67 -5.24 -9.90 -8.10
N HIS A 68 -4.20 -9.92 -7.26
CA HIS A 68 -4.27 -10.52 -5.93
C HIS A 68 -5.17 -9.74 -4.99
N ILE A 69 -5.11 -8.41 -5.00
CA ILE A 69 -5.98 -7.59 -4.13
C ILE A 69 -7.46 -7.70 -4.52
N HIS A 70 -7.78 -7.82 -5.82
CA HIS A 70 -9.14 -8.07 -6.28
C HIS A 70 -9.68 -9.43 -5.78
N LYS A 71 -8.87 -10.49 -5.88
CA LYS A 71 -9.23 -11.81 -5.33
C LYS A 71 -9.40 -11.75 -3.81
N THR A 72 -8.47 -11.09 -3.11
CA THR A 72 -8.57 -10.86 -1.67
C THR A 72 -9.91 -10.23 -1.30
N LYS A 73 -10.28 -9.12 -1.95
CA LYS A 73 -11.52 -8.41 -1.68
C LYS A 73 -12.75 -9.30 -1.89
N LYS A 74 -12.74 -10.09 -2.95
CA LYS A 74 -13.82 -11.04 -3.27
C LYS A 74 -13.92 -12.15 -2.23
N LEU A 75 -12.80 -12.75 -1.81
CA LEU A 75 -12.77 -13.90 -0.90
C LEU A 75 -13.01 -13.52 0.56
N LEU A 76 -12.51 -12.36 0.99
CA LEU A 76 -12.71 -11.88 2.36
C LEU A 76 -14.05 -11.19 2.54
N GLU A 77 -14.62 -10.60 1.47
CA GLU A 77 -15.83 -9.77 1.56
C GLU A 77 -15.65 -8.64 2.61
N ASN A 78 -16.30 -8.78 3.77
CA ASN A 78 -16.21 -7.82 4.88
C ASN A 78 -15.40 -8.37 6.07
N ARG A 79 -14.76 -9.54 5.93
CA ARG A 79 -13.98 -10.17 6.99
C ARG A 79 -12.56 -9.60 7.01
N LYS A 80 -12.01 -9.51 8.22
CA LYS A 80 -10.58 -9.17 8.38
C LYS A 80 -9.72 -10.38 7.99
N ALA A 81 -8.60 -10.11 7.33
CA ALA A 81 -7.60 -11.12 7.07
C ALA A 81 -7.04 -11.70 8.38
N LEU A 82 -6.58 -12.95 8.33
CA LEU A 82 -5.92 -13.61 9.46
C LEU A 82 -4.62 -12.89 9.88
N ILE A 83 -3.96 -12.29 8.92
CA ILE A 83 -2.67 -11.64 9.14
C ILE A 83 -2.93 -10.22 9.63
N PRO A 84 -2.48 -9.84 10.84
CA PRO A 84 -2.56 -8.47 11.29
C PRO A 84 -1.63 -7.61 10.42
N TRP A 85 -2.13 -6.44 10.03
CA TRP A 85 -1.33 -5.45 9.33
C TRP A 85 -0.34 -4.82 10.31
N PRO A 86 0.89 -4.57 9.89
CA PRO A 86 1.80 -3.77 10.71
C PRO A 86 1.19 -2.38 10.91
N ASP A 87 1.33 -1.85 12.10
CA ASP A 87 0.96 -0.46 12.38
C ASP A 87 1.92 0.54 11.72
N THR A 88 3.04 0.03 11.23
CA THR A 88 4.01 0.79 10.44
C THR A 88 3.49 0.99 9.02
N GLY A 89 3.34 2.24 8.64
CA GLY A 89 2.89 2.63 7.30
C GLY A 89 3.90 2.30 6.20
N LEU A 90 4.08 3.15 5.30
CA LEU A 90 4.82 3.12 4.04
C LEU A 90 6.30 2.64 4.08
N ASN A 91 6.65 1.63 4.88
CA ASN A 91 8.00 1.02 4.94
C ASN A 91 9.14 2.06 4.92
N ASP A 92 9.01 3.08 5.77
CA ASP A 92 9.97 4.18 5.94
C ASP A 92 10.18 5.08 4.70
N SER A 93 9.37 4.95 3.65
CA SER A 93 9.40 5.85 2.51
C SER A 93 8.38 6.98 2.67
N LEU A 94 8.84 8.22 2.50
CA LEU A 94 7.97 9.40 2.41
C LEU A 94 7.60 9.74 0.96
N SER A 95 7.84 8.84 0.01
CA SER A 95 7.45 8.96 -1.40
C SER A 95 6.85 7.66 -1.89
N LEU A 96 5.59 7.73 -2.29
CA LEU A 96 4.87 6.60 -2.90
C LEU A 96 5.39 6.32 -4.30
N LEU A 97 5.70 7.38 -5.04
CA LEU A 97 6.27 7.23 -6.35
C LEU A 97 7.61 6.48 -6.31
N TYR A 98 8.49 6.83 -5.36
CA TYR A 98 9.76 6.14 -5.18
C TYR A 98 9.57 4.65 -4.83
N MET A 99 8.52 4.31 -4.09
CA MET A 99 8.21 2.92 -3.75
C MET A 99 7.74 2.11 -4.96
N TYR A 100 6.87 2.67 -5.81
CA TYR A 100 6.12 1.92 -6.81
C TYR A 100 6.57 2.16 -8.25
N HIS A 101 7.40 3.19 -8.51
CA HIS A 101 7.94 3.41 -9.86
C HIS A 101 9.10 2.45 -10.12
N ARG A 102 8.87 1.49 -11.00
CA ARG A 102 9.79 0.39 -11.30
C ARG A 102 10.45 0.52 -12.65
N LYS A 103 9.78 1.13 -13.62
CA LYS A 103 10.19 1.09 -15.00
C LYS A 103 10.10 2.45 -15.66
N ALA A 104 11.19 2.91 -16.25
CA ALA A 104 11.21 4.15 -17.00
C ALA A 104 10.16 4.15 -18.12
N GLY A 105 9.40 5.24 -18.20
CA GLY A 105 8.30 5.42 -19.17
C GLY A 105 6.93 4.89 -18.70
N GLU A 106 6.87 4.15 -17.57
CA GLU A 106 5.61 3.58 -17.06
C GLU A 106 4.96 4.43 -15.94
N LEU A 107 5.49 5.60 -15.65
CA LEU A 107 5.07 6.45 -14.54
C LEU A 107 3.54 6.69 -14.50
N GLU A 108 2.93 7.00 -15.64
CA GLU A 108 1.49 7.24 -15.72
C GLU A 108 0.69 5.96 -15.50
N ASN A 109 1.11 4.85 -16.10
CA ASN A 109 0.47 3.55 -15.93
C ASN A 109 0.58 3.05 -14.49
N GLU A 110 1.75 3.15 -13.86
CA GLU A 110 1.96 2.75 -12.47
C GLU A 110 1.13 3.62 -11.51
N THR A 111 1.04 4.93 -11.74
CA THR A 111 0.16 5.81 -10.97
C THR A 111 -1.31 5.42 -11.12
N ARG A 112 -1.75 5.09 -12.32
CA ARG A 112 -3.11 4.60 -12.58
C ARG A 112 -3.39 3.27 -11.87
N LEU A 113 -2.47 2.31 -11.94
CA LEU A 113 -2.58 1.03 -11.24
C LEU A 113 -2.64 1.23 -9.72
N PHE A 114 -1.86 2.15 -9.18
CA PHE A 114 -1.90 2.47 -7.76
C PHE A 114 -3.23 3.10 -7.33
N SER A 115 -3.81 3.97 -8.18
CA SER A 115 -5.13 4.56 -7.92
C SER A 115 -6.25 3.51 -7.90
N GLU A 116 -6.09 2.39 -8.58
CA GLU A 116 -7.01 1.25 -8.51
C GLU A 116 -6.72 0.35 -7.31
N TYR A 117 -5.44 0.08 -7.03
CA TYR A 117 -4.98 -0.79 -5.94
C TYR A 117 -5.26 -0.20 -4.56
N ASN A 118 -4.88 1.07 -4.32
CA ASN A 118 -4.85 1.66 -3.00
C ASN A 118 -6.21 1.70 -2.28
N PRO A 119 -7.34 2.07 -2.91
CA PRO A 119 -8.64 2.06 -2.23
C PRO A 119 -9.07 0.64 -1.78
N LEU A 120 -8.76 -0.38 -2.57
CA LEU A 120 -9.03 -1.77 -2.21
C LEU A 120 -8.19 -2.18 -1.00
N TYR A 121 -6.90 -1.91 -1.07
CA TYR A 121 -5.95 -2.21 0.00
C TYR A 121 -6.29 -1.46 1.29
N SER A 122 -6.50 -0.14 1.21
CA SER A 122 -6.86 0.69 2.35
C SER A 122 -8.11 0.19 3.06
N SER A 123 -9.14 -0.24 2.30
CA SER A 123 -10.37 -0.80 2.87
C SER A 123 -10.11 -2.08 3.71
N LEU A 124 -9.10 -2.87 3.38
CA LEU A 124 -8.74 -4.09 4.10
C LEU A 124 -7.96 -3.82 5.39
N ILE A 125 -7.27 -2.69 5.45
CA ILE A 125 -6.44 -2.29 6.59
C ILE A 125 -7.09 -1.19 7.45
N GLY A 126 -8.38 -0.96 7.28
CA GLY A 126 -9.16 -0.01 8.11
C GLY A 126 -8.93 1.45 7.77
N GLY A 127 -8.69 1.79 6.50
CA GLY A 127 -8.57 3.16 6.01
C GLY A 127 -7.21 3.83 6.28
N ARG A 128 -6.18 3.07 6.63
CA ARG A 128 -4.87 3.63 7.04
C ARG A 128 -4.06 4.28 5.93
N LEU A 129 -4.40 4.04 4.68
CA LEU A 129 -3.76 4.62 3.50
C LEU A 129 -4.74 5.41 2.63
N ASP A 130 -5.85 5.87 3.19
CA ASP A 130 -6.77 6.72 2.46
C ASP A 130 -6.05 8.00 2.02
N GLY A 131 -6.21 8.37 0.75
CA GLY A 131 -5.53 9.52 0.14
C GLY A 131 -4.11 9.24 -0.38
N ALA A 132 -3.53 8.07 -0.15
CA ALA A 132 -2.19 7.75 -0.66
C ALA A 132 -2.13 7.74 -2.20
N ASP A 133 -3.20 7.33 -2.87
CA ASP A 133 -3.34 7.38 -4.33
C ASP A 133 -3.30 8.82 -4.86
N LEU A 134 -3.92 9.76 -4.17
CA LEU A 134 -3.86 11.19 -4.48
C LEU A 134 -2.44 11.75 -4.28
N ILE A 135 -1.73 11.31 -3.23
CA ILE A 135 -0.34 11.69 -3.01
C ILE A 135 0.55 11.18 -4.15
N MET A 136 0.41 9.92 -4.56
CA MET A 136 1.19 9.39 -5.70
C MET A 136 0.90 10.14 -6.99
N GLN A 137 -0.35 10.52 -7.24
CA GLN A 137 -0.74 11.36 -8.37
C GLN A 137 -0.07 12.75 -8.28
N ALA A 138 -0.06 13.35 -7.10
CA ALA A 138 0.60 14.62 -6.87
C ALA A 138 2.12 14.54 -7.06
N GLU A 139 2.77 13.47 -6.60
CA GLU A 139 4.19 13.22 -6.84
C GLU A 139 4.51 13.08 -8.35
N ARG A 140 3.66 12.37 -9.10
CA ARG A 140 3.79 12.29 -10.57
C ARG A 140 3.74 13.69 -11.21
N LEU A 141 2.78 14.50 -10.81
CA LEU A 141 2.64 15.87 -11.32
C LEU A 141 3.84 16.73 -10.92
N TYR A 142 4.34 16.58 -9.70
CA TYR A 142 5.54 17.28 -9.23
C TYR A 142 6.78 16.94 -10.09
N VAL A 143 7.05 15.66 -10.33
CA VAL A 143 8.25 15.24 -11.11
C VAL A 143 8.14 15.60 -12.59
N THR A 144 6.93 15.83 -13.11
CA THR A 144 6.69 16.32 -14.48
C THR A 144 6.64 17.86 -14.57
N GLY A 145 6.85 18.57 -13.45
CA GLY A 145 6.88 20.04 -13.41
C GLY A 145 5.53 20.74 -13.30
N ALA A 146 4.43 19.99 -13.19
CA ALA A 146 3.06 20.49 -13.03
C ALA A 146 2.78 20.83 -11.55
N PHE A 147 3.50 21.82 -11.00
CA PHE A 147 3.50 22.10 -9.56
C PHE A 147 2.16 22.59 -9.02
N GLN A 148 1.38 23.33 -9.81
CA GLN A 148 0.06 23.84 -9.38
C GLN A 148 -0.93 22.69 -9.26
N GLU A 149 -0.95 21.80 -10.26
CA GLU A 149 -1.79 20.62 -10.27
C GLU A 149 -1.37 19.65 -9.14
N ALA A 150 -0.07 19.49 -8.90
CA ALA A 150 0.44 18.69 -7.79
C ALA A 150 -0.07 19.21 -6.43
N GLU A 151 -0.03 20.53 -6.22
CA GLU A 151 -0.54 21.17 -5.01
C GLU A 151 -2.04 20.94 -4.80
N ILE A 152 -2.83 20.98 -5.87
CA ILE A 152 -4.28 20.68 -5.82
C ILE A 152 -4.52 19.23 -5.39
N GLU A 153 -3.77 18.26 -5.93
CA GLU A 153 -3.92 16.85 -5.54
C GLU A 153 -3.48 16.61 -4.10
N VAL A 154 -2.43 17.29 -3.61
CA VAL A 154 -2.05 17.23 -2.18
C VAL A 154 -3.18 17.76 -1.29
N TYR A 155 -3.82 18.88 -1.64
CA TYR A 155 -4.95 19.39 -0.86
C TYR A 155 -6.13 18.42 -0.86
N LYS A 156 -6.45 17.78 -1.99
CA LYS A 156 -7.49 16.75 -2.04
C LYS A 156 -7.15 15.57 -1.11
N ALA A 157 -5.88 15.13 -1.11
CA ALA A 157 -5.42 14.07 -0.21
C ALA A 157 -5.61 14.47 1.27
N LEU A 158 -5.21 15.68 1.65
CA LEU A 158 -5.33 16.19 3.01
C LEU A 158 -6.79 16.29 3.49
N LEU A 159 -7.78 16.42 2.58
CA LEU A 159 -9.20 16.40 2.95
C LEU A 159 -9.70 15.01 3.38
N VAL A 160 -9.04 13.93 2.95
CA VAL A 160 -9.42 12.56 3.30
C VAL A 160 -8.47 11.92 4.33
N ILE A 161 -7.28 12.49 4.51
CA ILE A 161 -6.29 12.03 5.47
C ILE A 161 -6.65 12.51 6.87
N HIS A 162 -6.87 11.57 7.79
CA HIS A 162 -7.03 11.87 9.20
C HIS A 162 -5.70 11.73 9.92
N ARG A 163 -5.04 12.86 10.28
CA ARG A 163 -3.70 12.91 10.88
C ARG A 163 -3.48 11.84 11.96
N ASP A 164 -4.39 11.75 12.93
CA ASP A 164 -4.28 10.84 14.08
C ASP A 164 -4.28 9.35 13.72
N LYS A 165 -4.83 9.00 12.54
CA LYS A 165 -4.95 7.61 12.08
C LYS A 165 -4.02 7.27 10.93
N GLN A 166 -3.53 8.27 10.23
CA GLN A 166 -2.81 8.15 8.96
C GLN A 166 -1.57 9.06 8.94
N TRP A 167 -0.91 9.19 10.06
CA TRP A 167 0.21 10.12 10.22
C TRP A 167 1.31 9.92 9.17
N HIS A 168 1.56 8.68 8.70
CA HIS A 168 2.53 8.42 7.63
C HIS A 168 2.10 9.03 6.30
N THR A 169 0.84 8.84 5.88
CA THR A 169 0.30 9.43 4.65
C THR A 169 0.26 10.95 4.76
N TRP A 170 -0.06 11.47 5.95
CA TRP A 170 0.02 12.89 6.24
C TRP A 170 1.45 13.44 6.10
N LEU A 171 2.45 12.75 6.63
CA LEU A 171 3.86 13.13 6.45
C LEU A 171 4.28 13.12 4.97
N CYS A 172 3.83 12.15 4.18
CA CYS A 172 4.09 12.15 2.73
C CYS A 172 3.51 13.40 2.08
N ALA A 173 2.29 13.80 2.45
CA ALA A 173 1.66 15.03 1.95
C ALA A 173 2.47 16.28 2.31
N VAL A 174 2.85 16.43 3.59
CA VAL A 174 3.65 17.56 4.08
C VAL A 174 5.01 17.62 3.38
N MET A 175 5.70 16.49 3.28
CA MET A 175 7.00 16.42 2.58
C MET A 175 6.88 16.80 1.11
N LEU A 176 5.81 16.42 0.44
CA LEU A 176 5.58 16.81 -0.94
C LEU A 176 5.27 18.32 -1.04
N GLN A 177 4.48 18.89 -0.11
CA GLN A 177 4.25 20.33 -0.06
C GLN A 177 5.57 21.12 0.14
N ILE A 178 6.46 20.64 1.03
CA ILE A 178 7.79 21.24 1.22
C ILE A 178 8.59 21.18 -0.08
N ARG A 179 8.60 20.06 -0.79
CA ARG A 179 9.30 19.91 -2.08
C ARG A 179 8.75 20.87 -3.14
N ILE A 180 7.43 21.02 -3.23
CA ILE A 180 6.78 21.97 -4.14
C ILE A 180 7.15 23.41 -3.77
N ALA A 181 7.09 23.77 -2.49
CA ALA A 181 7.46 25.09 -1.99
C ALA A 181 8.94 25.42 -2.27
N LEU A 182 9.85 24.46 -2.08
CA LEU A 182 11.27 24.58 -2.44
C LEU A 182 11.45 24.84 -3.93
N ALA A 183 10.80 24.07 -4.80
CA ALA A 183 10.88 24.23 -6.24
C ALA A 183 10.37 25.62 -6.70
N ARG A 184 9.47 26.24 -5.94
CA ARG A 184 8.90 27.58 -6.20
C ARG A 184 9.61 28.71 -5.45
N GLY A 185 10.61 28.43 -4.60
CA GLY A 185 11.29 29.40 -3.77
C GLY A 185 10.44 30.02 -2.65
N ASN A 186 9.39 29.32 -2.21
CA ASN A 186 8.45 29.81 -1.19
C ASN A 186 8.89 29.39 0.23
N TRP A 187 9.85 30.15 0.79
CA TRP A 187 10.43 29.85 2.10
C TRP A 187 9.44 29.99 3.26
N HIS A 188 8.50 30.93 3.18
CA HIS A 188 7.49 31.12 4.22
C HIS A 188 6.60 29.88 4.40
N THR A 189 6.18 29.26 3.30
CA THR A 189 5.43 28.02 3.35
C THR A 189 6.24 26.88 3.96
N ILE A 190 7.55 26.79 3.68
CA ILE A 190 8.42 25.77 4.27
C ILE A 190 8.51 25.92 5.79
N GLU A 191 8.77 27.13 6.28
CA GLU A 191 8.84 27.42 7.73
C GLU A 191 7.53 27.03 8.44
N HIS A 192 6.38 27.40 7.85
CA HIS A 192 5.07 27.01 8.37
C HIS A 192 4.89 25.49 8.46
N LEU A 193 5.17 24.76 7.37
CA LEU A 193 5.00 23.31 7.31
C LEU A 193 5.94 22.56 8.26
N LEU A 194 7.17 23.05 8.45
CA LEU A 194 8.10 22.47 9.43
C LEU A 194 7.57 22.63 10.85
N GLY A 195 6.98 23.78 11.18
CA GLY A 195 6.32 24.00 12.47
C GLY A 195 5.10 23.13 12.75
N GLU A 196 4.45 22.58 11.71
CA GLU A 196 3.34 21.63 11.87
C GLU A 196 3.81 20.20 12.23
N VAL A 197 5.08 19.87 11.95
CA VAL A 197 5.66 18.54 12.18
C VAL A 197 6.31 18.43 13.56
N GLU A 198 6.71 19.56 14.16
CA GLU A 198 7.23 19.61 15.54
C GLU A 198 6.10 19.37 16.56
#